data_ee0f251d6e9536a6e87c446d01e10582
#
_entry.id   ee0f251d6e9536a6e87c446d01e10582
#
_cell.length_a   1.000
_cell.length_b   1.000
_cell.length_c   1.000
_cell.angle_alpha   90.00
_cell.angle_beta   90.00
_cell.angle_gamma   90.00
#
_symmetry.space_group_name_H-M   'P 1'
#
loop_
_entity.id
_entity.type
_entity.pdbx_description
1 polymer ?
#
loop_
_entity_poly.entity_id
_entity_poly.type
_entity_poly.pdbx_seq_one_letter_code
_entity_poly.pdbx_strand_id
1 'polypeptide(L)'
;IPRTPVFSPLTGQDYQQMAPYFDYIFPKHYYWHRGFDGLYGTISRWVERLGAWNPSLTQDDCFAVVESLLGIRLPGVESLLDLERGHTDEFFDRVVYDETRRALEGIGDPAKVIGWVSTGRGPHGGDQMPPGALSGILQAAQASGLERFLYHPEPDFGAAEWLLISSLCGKVWDENPKGYWPTGTDKPDAYNGGRQAPEEI
;
A
#
# COMPACT_ATOMS: atom_id res chain seq x y z
N ILE A 1 -6.93 -8.22 -8.46
CA ILE A 1 -6.17 -7.26 -7.63
C ILE A 1 -6.68 -5.88 -7.98
N PRO A 2 -7.60 -5.31 -7.18
CA PRO A 2 -8.12 -3.97 -7.42
C PRO A 2 -7.09 -2.91 -7.03
N ARG A 3 -7.24 -1.73 -7.61
CA ARG A 3 -6.50 -0.54 -7.20
C ARG A 3 -6.91 -0.10 -5.79
N THR A 4 -6.15 0.82 -5.20
CA THR A 4 -6.52 1.50 -3.96
C THR A 4 -7.99 1.96 -4.02
N PRO A 5 -8.79 1.79 -2.96
CA PRO A 5 -10.24 2.03 -2.99
C PRO A 5 -10.67 3.41 -3.50
N VAL A 6 -9.87 4.44 -3.27
CA VAL A 6 -10.12 5.80 -3.81
C VAL A 6 -10.33 5.82 -5.32
N PHE A 7 -9.79 4.86 -6.06
CA PHE A 7 -9.92 4.76 -7.51
C PHE A 7 -11.09 3.88 -7.97
N SER A 8 -11.85 3.29 -7.06
CA SER A 8 -13.00 2.43 -7.41
C SER A 8 -13.98 3.08 -8.38
N PRO A 9 -14.37 4.36 -8.19
CA PRO A 9 -15.29 5.03 -9.14
C PRO A 9 -14.72 5.16 -10.55
N LEU A 10 -13.40 5.25 -10.68
CA LEU A 10 -12.72 5.42 -11.96
C LEU A 10 -12.49 4.10 -12.70
N THR A 11 -12.35 3.01 -11.94
CA THR A 11 -12.00 1.71 -12.47
C THR A 11 -13.18 0.76 -12.60
N GLY A 12 -14.33 1.14 -12.02
CA GLY A 12 -15.51 0.26 -11.92
C GLY A 12 -15.29 -0.94 -11.01
N GLN A 13 -14.24 -0.94 -10.20
CA GLN A 13 -13.92 -2.00 -9.25
C GLN A 13 -14.60 -1.73 -7.92
N ASP A 14 -15.87 -2.06 -7.84
CA ASP A 14 -16.66 -1.95 -6.62
C ASP A 14 -16.37 -3.13 -5.68
N TYR A 15 -15.73 -2.87 -4.55
CA TYR A 15 -15.36 -3.89 -3.58
C TYR A 15 -16.55 -4.66 -3.02
N GLN A 16 -17.66 -3.99 -2.76
CA GLN A 16 -18.86 -4.61 -2.23
C GLN A 16 -19.48 -5.58 -3.24
N GLN A 17 -19.52 -5.17 -4.50
CA GLN A 17 -20.03 -6.03 -5.56
C GLN A 17 -19.09 -7.17 -5.91
N MET A 18 -17.79 -6.98 -5.74
CA MET A 18 -16.77 -8.01 -6.01
C MET A 18 -16.71 -9.08 -4.91
N ALA A 19 -16.91 -8.70 -3.65
CA ALA A 19 -16.69 -9.56 -2.49
C ALA A 19 -17.39 -10.92 -2.52
N PRO A 20 -18.61 -11.07 -3.06
CA PRO A 20 -19.28 -12.38 -3.15
C PRO A 20 -18.63 -13.37 -4.11
N TYR A 21 -17.84 -12.89 -5.09
CA TYR A 21 -17.29 -13.71 -6.16
C TYR A 21 -15.85 -14.15 -5.95
N PHE A 22 -15.19 -13.66 -4.88
CA PHE A 22 -13.78 -13.94 -4.62
C PHE A 22 -13.57 -14.44 -3.19
N ASP A 23 -12.69 -15.42 -3.04
CA ASP A 23 -12.25 -15.90 -1.74
C ASP A 23 -11.30 -14.90 -1.07
N TYR A 24 -10.45 -14.24 -1.87
CA TYR A 24 -9.53 -13.21 -1.42
C TYR A 24 -9.49 -12.02 -2.37
N ILE A 25 -9.40 -10.83 -1.80
CA ILE A 25 -9.23 -9.57 -2.53
C ILE A 25 -7.96 -8.89 -2.02
N PHE A 26 -7.15 -8.41 -2.96
CA PHE A 26 -5.85 -7.81 -2.69
C PHE A 26 -5.86 -6.32 -3.03
N PRO A 27 -6.32 -5.43 -2.14
CA PRO A 27 -6.26 -3.99 -2.36
C PRO A 27 -4.80 -3.52 -2.47
N LYS A 28 -4.51 -2.73 -3.49
CA LYS A 28 -3.16 -2.18 -3.68
C LYS A 28 -2.92 -1.03 -2.71
N HIS A 29 -1.85 -1.13 -1.95
CA HIS A 29 -1.28 -0.07 -1.11
C HIS A 29 -0.02 0.50 -1.79
N TYR A 30 -0.21 1.08 -2.98
CA TYR A 30 0.84 1.61 -3.85
C TYR A 30 0.81 3.14 -3.83
N TYR A 31 1.29 3.74 -2.75
CA TYR A 31 1.16 5.18 -2.55
C TYR A 31 2.21 5.97 -3.33
N TRP A 32 3.44 5.49 -3.43
CA TRP A 32 4.54 6.21 -4.11
C TRP A 32 4.75 5.84 -5.55
N HIS A 33 4.07 4.83 -6.02
CA HIS A 33 4.27 4.32 -7.37
C HIS A 33 3.95 5.40 -8.41
N ARG A 34 4.94 5.71 -9.28
CA ARG A 34 4.83 6.74 -10.33
C ARG A 34 3.97 6.31 -11.51
N GLY A 35 3.69 5.04 -11.62
CA GLY A 35 2.80 4.50 -12.61
C GLY A 35 1.34 4.88 -12.36
N PHE A 36 0.54 4.58 -13.32
CA PHE A 36 -0.92 4.73 -13.28
C PHE A 36 -1.60 3.94 -12.14
N ASP A 37 -0.94 2.90 -11.63
CA ASP A 37 -1.44 2.08 -10.52
C ASP A 37 -1.26 2.74 -9.13
N GLY A 38 -0.36 3.70 -9.02
CA GLY A 38 -0.05 4.34 -7.76
C GLY A 38 -0.86 5.61 -7.48
N LEU A 39 -0.99 5.94 -6.22
CA LEU A 39 -1.63 7.18 -5.80
C LEU A 39 -0.85 8.39 -6.34
N TYR A 40 0.46 8.42 -6.08
CA TYR A 40 1.36 9.46 -6.59
C TYR A 40 1.20 9.65 -8.09
N GLY A 41 1.39 8.60 -8.89
CA GLY A 41 1.39 8.72 -10.35
C GLY A 41 0.04 9.12 -10.95
N THR A 42 -1.05 8.84 -10.27
CA THR A 42 -2.39 9.28 -10.70
C THR A 42 -2.62 10.74 -10.35
N ILE A 43 -2.34 11.13 -9.11
CA ILE A 43 -2.57 12.51 -8.65
C ILE A 43 -1.66 13.47 -9.40
N SER A 44 -0.37 13.19 -9.54
CA SER A 44 0.57 14.07 -10.26
C SER A 44 0.11 14.34 -11.69
N ARG A 45 -0.27 13.29 -12.42
CA ARG A 45 -0.76 13.47 -13.80
C ARG A 45 -2.04 14.27 -13.89
N TRP A 46 -2.93 14.11 -12.95
CA TRP A 46 -4.19 14.86 -12.97
C TRP A 46 -3.97 16.33 -12.63
N VAL A 47 -3.14 16.62 -11.63
CA VAL A 47 -2.76 18.00 -11.28
C VAL A 47 -2.06 18.68 -12.48
N GLU A 48 -1.06 18.03 -13.07
CA GLU A 48 -0.34 18.54 -14.25
C GLU A 48 -1.30 18.80 -15.44
N ARG A 49 -2.19 17.85 -15.73
CA ARG A 49 -3.11 18.00 -16.87
C ARG A 49 -4.17 19.05 -16.62
N LEU A 50 -4.70 19.13 -15.40
CA LEU A 50 -5.66 20.16 -15.03
C LEU A 50 -5.07 21.57 -15.22
N GLY A 51 -3.86 21.80 -14.72
CA GLY A 51 -3.14 23.06 -14.91
C GLY A 51 -2.83 23.35 -16.37
N ALA A 52 -2.40 22.35 -17.14
CA ALA A 52 -2.12 22.52 -18.57
C ALA A 52 -3.37 22.89 -19.40
N TRP A 53 -4.52 22.35 -19.04
CA TRP A 53 -5.79 22.66 -19.72
C TRP A 53 -6.47 23.90 -19.22
N ASN A 54 -6.14 24.35 -18.01
CA ASN A 54 -6.74 25.50 -17.35
C ASN A 54 -5.65 26.43 -16.78
N PRO A 55 -4.99 27.23 -17.62
CA PRO A 55 -3.85 28.05 -17.20
C PRO A 55 -4.16 29.11 -16.13
N SER A 56 -5.44 29.35 -15.86
CA SER A 56 -5.89 30.24 -14.78
C SER A 56 -5.90 29.58 -13.39
N LEU A 57 -5.80 28.26 -13.31
CA LEU A 57 -5.72 27.54 -12.05
C LEU A 57 -4.28 27.54 -11.55
N THR A 58 -4.12 27.83 -10.28
CA THR A 58 -2.85 27.57 -9.59
C THR A 58 -2.64 26.08 -9.36
N GLN A 59 -1.43 25.69 -8.99
CA GLN A 59 -1.17 24.29 -8.64
C GLN A 59 -2.00 23.83 -7.44
N ASP A 60 -2.16 24.72 -6.46
CA ASP A 60 -3.00 24.54 -5.28
C ASP A 60 -4.48 24.29 -5.64
N ASP A 61 -5.01 25.09 -6.57
CA ASP A 61 -6.37 24.90 -7.08
C ASP A 61 -6.51 23.52 -7.74
N CYS A 62 -5.50 23.09 -8.49
CA CYS A 62 -5.49 21.77 -9.13
C CYS A 62 -5.47 20.63 -8.11
N PHE A 63 -4.69 20.76 -7.04
CA PHE A 63 -4.71 19.79 -5.94
C PHE A 63 -6.06 19.76 -5.26
N ALA A 64 -6.63 20.90 -4.91
CA ALA A 64 -7.94 20.99 -4.27
C ALA A 64 -9.06 20.32 -5.09
N VAL A 65 -9.03 20.50 -6.42
CA VAL A 65 -9.96 19.83 -7.34
C VAL A 65 -9.76 18.33 -7.33
N VAL A 66 -8.52 17.85 -7.43
CA VAL A 66 -8.21 16.42 -7.47
C VAL A 66 -8.55 15.74 -6.14
N GLU A 67 -8.19 16.35 -5.03
CA GLU A 67 -8.54 15.86 -3.68
C GLU A 67 -10.06 15.76 -3.50
N SER A 68 -10.78 16.81 -3.90
CA SER A 68 -12.26 16.83 -3.83
C SER A 68 -12.89 15.74 -4.67
N LEU A 69 -12.38 15.52 -5.89
CA LEU A 69 -12.88 14.50 -6.81
C LEU A 69 -12.64 13.08 -6.29
N LEU A 70 -11.51 12.85 -5.66
CA LEU A 70 -11.14 11.54 -5.11
C LEU A 70 -11.69 11.32 -3.69
N GLY A 71 -12.15 12.38 -3.03
CA GLY A 71 -12.64 12.33 -1.65
C GLY A 71 -11.54 12.00 -0.65
N ILE A 72 -10.31 12.46 -0.91
CA ILE A 72 -9.15 12.32 -0.01
C ILE A 72 -8.54 13.69 0.27
N ARG A 73 -7.74 13.76 1.32
CA ARG A 73 -6.85 14.88 1.63
C ARG A 73 -5.42 14.36 1.67
N LEU A 74 -4.48 15.14 1.15
CA LEU A 74 -3.05 14.81 1.17
C LEU A 74 -2.34 15.74 2.16
N PRO A 75 -2.20 15.34 3.43
CA PRO A 75 -1.60 16.20 4.44
C PRO A 75 -0.18 16.60 4.08
N GLY A 76 0.11 17.91 4.12
CA GLY A 76 1.44 18.46 3.85
C GLY A 76 1.84 18.46 2.36
N VAL A 77 0.89 18.24 1.45
CA VAL A 77 1.13 18.30 0.01
C VAL A 77 0.41 19.52 -0.57
N GLU A 78 1.15 20.55 -0.91
CA GLU A 78 0.69 21.78 -1.56
C GLU A 78 1.25 21.94 -2.97
N SER A 79 2.22 21.09 -3.33
CA SER A 79 2.89 21.14 -4.63
C SER A 79 3.27 19.75 -5.12
N LEU A 80 3.56 19.64 -6.43
CA LEU A 80 4.12 18.42 -7.01
C LEU A 80 5.48 18.06 -6.40
N LEU A 81 6.22 19.06 -5.92
CA LEU A 81 7.50 18.84 -5.24
C LEU A 81 7.30 18.19 -3.85
N ASP A 82 6.25 18.59 -3.13
CA ASP A 82 5.94 17.97 -1.83
C ASP A 82 5.49 16.53 -2.03
N LEU A 83 4.68 16.28 -3.05
CA LEU A 83 4.30 14.94 -3.44
C LEU A 83 5.52 14.06 -3.79
N GLU A 84 6.54 14.64 -4.45
CA GLU A 84 7.80 13.94 -4.79
C GLU A 84 8.67 13.65 -3.56
N ARG A 85 8.66 14.52 -2.56
CA ARG A 85 9.42 14.34 -1.32
C ARG A 85 8.92 13.19 -0.45
N GLY A 86 7.68 12.81 -0.65
CA GLY A 86 7.03 11.73 0.10
C GLY A 86 6.01 12.25 1.10
N HIS A 87 5.41 11.33 1.80
CA HIS A 87 4.30 11.61 2.68
C HIS A 87 4.74 11.82 4.13
N THR A 88 3.98 12.62 4.86
CA THR A 88 4.15 12.87 6.30
C THR A 88 3.55 11.73 7.15
N ASP A 89 3.84 11.71 8.45
CA ASP A 89 3.21 10.77 9.38
C ASP A 89 1.69 10.89 9.37
N GLU A 90 1.16 12.12 9.25
CA GLU A 90 -0.27 12.36 9.14
C GLU A 90 -0.90 11.69 7.90
N PHE A 91 -0.14 11.52 6.82
CA PHE A 91 -0.62 10.77 5.65
C PHE A 91 -0.89 9.31 5.99
N PHE A 92 -0.03 8.68 6.77
CA PHE A 92 -0.25 7.29 7.19
C PHE A 92 -1.47 7.18 8.09
N ASP A 93 -1.57 8.06 9.08
CA ASP A 93 -2.65 8.04 10.07
C ASP A 93 -4.04 8.34 9.48
N ARG A 94 -4.08 9.07 8.36
CA ARG A 94 -5.34 9.43 7.69
C ARG A 94 -5.54 8.66 6.40
N VAL A 95 -4.70 8.89 5.39
CA VAL A 95 -4.97 8.37 4.04
C VAL A 95 -4.82 6.86 4.00
N VAL A 96 -3.71 6.32 4.53
CA VAL A 96 -3.50 4.86 4.52
C VAL A 96 -4.53 4.16 5.40
N TYR A 97 -4.79 4.72 6.58
CA TYR A 97 -5.81 4.21 7.49
C TYR A 97 -7.19 4.20 6.83
N ASP A 98 -7.65 5.34 6.29
CA ASP A 98 -8.98 5.48 5.69
C ASP A 98 -9.14 4.60 4.45
N GLU A 99 -8.13 4.52 3.59
CA GLU A 99 -8.17 3.67 2.40
C GLU A 99 -8.22 2.18 2.76
N THR A 100 -7.48 1.79 3.79
CA THR A 100 -7.57 0.40 4.28
C THR A 100 -8.94 0.11 4.89
N ARG A 101 -9.48 1.03 5.68
CA ARG A 101 -10.85 0.93 6.23
C ARG A 101 -11.90 0.82 5.12
N ARG A 102 -11.82 1.65 4.08
CA ARG A 102 -12.73 1.57 2.94
C ARG A 102 -12.70 0.21 2.25
N ALA A 103 -11.50 -0.38 2.10
CA ALA A 103 -11.36 -1.73 1.55
C ALA A 103 -12.02 -2.79 2.44
N LEU A 104 -11.76 -2.75 3.74
CA LEU A 104 -12.31 -3.68 4.72
C LEU A 104 -13.84 -3.58 4.77
N GLU A 105 -14.38 -2.37 4.86
CA GLU A 105 -15.82 -2.11 4.91
C GLU A 105 -16.52 -2.50 3.61
N GLY A 106 -15.93 -2.18 2.46
CA GLY A 106 -16.47 -2.54 1.16
C GLY A 106 -16.52 -4.06 0.93
N ILE A 107 -15.49 -4.80 1.40
CA ILE A 107 -15.46 -6.26 1.29
C ILE A 107 -16.34 -6.92 2.36
N GLY A 108 -16.47 -6.31 3.54
CA GLY A 108 -17.34 -6.75 4.63
C GLY A 108 -16.84 -7.96 5.42
N ASP A 109 -15.73 -8.57 5.00
CA ASP A 109 -15.07 -9.70 5.68
C ASP A 109 -13.55 -9.49 5.69
N PRO A 110 -12.96 -9.07 6.82
CA PRO A 110 -11.52 -8.87 6.93
C PRO A 110 -10.70 -10.11 6.60
N ALA A 111 -11.26 -11.31 6.81
CA ALA A 111 -10.58 -12.55 6.48
C ALA A 111 -10.38 -12.75 4.97
N LYS A 112 -11.08 -12.03 4.12
CA LYS A 112 -10.89 -12.02 2.67
C LYS A 112 -9.90 -10.97 2.18
N VAL A 113 -9.43 -10.08 3.05
CA VAL A 113 -8.57 -8.96 2.65
C VAL A 113 -7.11 -9.29 2.88
N ILE A 114 -6.31 -9.14 1.84
CA ILE A 114 -4.84 -9.20 1.90
C ILE A 114 -4.30 -7.91 1.29
N GLY A 115 -3.74 -7.00 2.10
CA GLY A 115 -3.17 -5.77 1.60
C GLY A 115 -1.96 -6.06 0.70
N TRP A 116 -2.00 -5.61 -0.55
CA TRP A 116 -0.83 -5.71 -1.43
C TRP A 116 -0.01 -4.44 -1.31
N VAL A 117 1.06 -4.51 -0.53
CA VAL A 117 1.90 -3.37 -0.17
C VAL A 117 3.14 -3.31 -1.04
N SER A 118 3.47 -2.14 -1.55
CA SER A 118 4.76 -1.83 -2.18
C SER A 118 5.20 -0.42 -1.81
N THR A 119 6.49 -0.26 -1.61
CA THR A 119 7.15 1.03 -1.40
C THR A 119 7.96 1.48 -2.60
N GLY A 120 7.91 0.72 -3.70
CA GLY A 120 8.56 1.05 -4.96
C GLY A 120 7.99 2.29 -5.63
N ARG A 121 8.84 3.07 -6.26
CA ARG A 121 8.49 4.29 -7.00
C ARG A 121 8.34 4.07 -8.50
N GLY A 122 8.85 2.99 -9.02
CA GLY A 122 8.80 2.62 -10.44
C GLY A 122 7.95 1.41 -10.73
N PRO A 123 7.50 1.22 -11.96
CA PRO A 123 6.65 0.08 -12.33
C PRO A 123 7.40 -1.25 -12.50
N HIS A 124 8.65 -1.34 -12.43
CA HIS A 124 9.50 -2.56 -12.46
C HIS A 124 10.96 -2.19 -12.25
N GLY A 125 11.28 -1.77 -11.07
CA GLY A 125 12.62 -1.32 -10.73
C GLY A 125 12.69 0.21 -10.77
N GLY A 126 12.84 0.77 -9.68
CA GLY A 126 13.00 2.19 -9.41
C GLY A 126 13.43 2.33 -7.97
N ASP A 127 13.71 3.54 -7.56
CA ASP A 127 14.05 3.82 -6.19
C ASP A 127 12.95 3.33 -5.26
N GLN A 128 13.34 2.71 -4.19
CA GLN A 128 12.45 2.28 -3.12
C GLN A 128 12.40 3.34 -2.04
N MET A 129 11.24 3.55 -1.45
CA MET A 129 11.13 4.42 -0.29
C MET A 129 11.86 3.79 0.90
N PRO A 130 12.35 4.63 1.85
CA PRO A 130 12.99 4.11 3.04
C PRO A 130 12.10 3.13 3.83
N PRO A 131 12.69 2.20 4.60
CA PRO A 131 11.94 1.22 5.40
C PRO A 131 10.92 1.83 6.37
N GLY A 132 11.14 3.07 6.81
CA GLY A 132 10.16 3.84 7.60
C GLY A 132 8.81 4.02 6.89
N ALA A 133 8.82 4.15 5.56
CA ALA A 133 7.60 4.24 4.79
C ALA A 133 6.79 2.92 4.81
N LEU A 134 7.48 1.78 4.71
CA LEU A 134 6.84 0.47 4.88
C LEU A 134 6.25 0.32 6.29
N SER A 135 7.00 0.74 7.31
CA SER A 135 6.53 0.75 8.69
C SER A 135 5.24 1.57 8.85
N GLY A 136 5.23 2.79 8.31
CA GLY A 136 4.05 3.67 8.36
C GLY A 136 2.82 3.03 7.70
N ILE A 137 2.97 2.44 6.50
CA ILE A 137 1.87 1.74 5.84
C ILE A 137 1.35 0.59 6.69
N LEU A 138 2.24 -0.29 7.15
CA LEU A 138 1.83 -1.50 7.86
C LEU A 138 1.20 -1.19 9.22
N GLN A 139 1.71 -0.21 9.95
CA GLN A 139 1.14 0.23 11.23
C GLN A 139 -0.25 0.85 11.04
N ALA A 140 -0.42 1.76 10.08
CA ALA A 140 -1.71 2.37 9.78
C ALA A 140 -2.73 1.34 9.28
N ALA A 141 -2.31 0.42 8.41
CA ALA A 141 -3.17 -0.66 7.93
C ALA A 141 -3.59 -1.62 9.07
N GLN A 142 -2.67 -1.98 9.95
CA GLN A 142 -2.97 -2.79 11.13
C GLN A 142 -3.94 -2.06 12.08
N ALA A 143 -3.72 -0.78 12.35
CA ALA A 143 -4.60 0.03 13.17
C ALA A 143 -6.02 0.13 12.59
N SER A 144 -6.17 0.07 11.26
CA SER A 144 -7.46 0.05 10.58
C SER A 144 -8.17 -1.32 10.62
N GLY A 145 -7.49 -2.39 11.06
CA GLY A 145 -8.02 -3.75 11.17
C GLY A 145 -7.54 -4.71 10.09
N LEU A 146 -6.53 -4.36 9.30
CA LEU A 146 -5.92 -5.30 8.35
C LEU A 146 -5.11 -6.36 9.10
N GLU A 147 -5.42 -7.63 8.86
CA GLU A 147 -4.76 -8.77 9.52
C GLU A 147 -3.67 -9.40 8.66
N ARG A 148 -3.72 -9.19 7.35
CA ARG A 148 -2.84 -9.88 6.39
C ARG A 148 -2.35 -8.95 5.32
N PHE A 149 -1.11 -9.10 4.95
CA PHE A 149 -0.52 -8.36 3.84
C PHE A 149 0.41 -9.25 3.02
N LEU A 150 0.64 -8.83 1.78
CA LEU A 150 1.68 -9.30 0.89
C LEU A 150 2.57 -8.10 0.59
N TYR A 151 3.85 -8.22 0.88
CA TYR A 151 4.82 -7.20 0.50
C TYR A 151 5.45 -7.53 -0.85
N HIS A 152 5.39 -6.58 -1.75
CA HIS A 152 6.03 -6.65 -3.06
C HIS A 152 7.21 -5.69 -3.08
N PRO A 153 8.43 -6.19 -2.84
CA PRO A 153 9.63 -5.37 -2.89
C PRO A 153 9.95 -4.97 -4.33
N GLU A 154 10.42 -3.74 -4.51
CA GLU A 154 10.91 -3.23 -5.78
C GLU A 154 12.03 -2.20 -5.53
N PRO A 155 13.22 -2.38 -6.11
CA PRO A 155 13.66 -3.52 -6.91
C PRO A 155 14.09 -4.74 -6.08
N ASP A 156 14.49 -4.53 -4.83
CA ASP A 156 15.11 -5.53 -3.98
C ASP A 156 14.47 -5.60 -2.59
N PHE A 157 14.55 -6.77 -1.98
CA PHE A 157 14.13 -6.98 -0.61
C PHE A 157 15.34 -6.82 0.31
N GLY A 158 15.46 -5.67 0.94
CA GLY A 158 16.59 -5.33 1.79
C GLY A 158 16.50 -5.90 3.19
N ALA A 159 17.67 -5.92 3.89
CA ALA A 159 17.75 -6.39 5.27
C ALA A 159 16.87 -5.59 6.23
N ALA A 160 16.71 -4.29 6.00
CA ALA A 160 15.88 -3.42 6.83
C ALA A 160 14.39 -3.75 6.73
N GLU A 161 13.89 -4.01 5.52
CA GLU A 161 12.50 -4.46 5.31
C GLU A 161 12.29 -5.84 5.91
N TRP A 162 13.25 -6.73 5.74
CA TRP A 162 13.21 -8.06 6.34
C TRP A 162 13.11 -7.99 7.87
N LEU A 163 13.94 -7.18 8.52
CA LEU A 163 13.91 -6.99 9.97
C LEU A 163 12.57 -6.41 10.43
N LEU A 164 12.04 -5.43 9.70
CA LEU A 164 10.74 -4.84 10.00
C LEU A 164 9.62 -5.88 9.90
N ILE A 165 9.53 -6.60 8.80
CA ILE A 165 8.50 -7.62 8.58
C ILE A 165 8.64 -8.74 9.61
N SER A 166 9.85 -9.19 9.89
CA SER A 166 10.12 -10.20 10.92
C SER A 166 9.70 -9.73 12.31
N SER A 167 9.88 -8.45 12.64
CA SER A 167 9.43 -7.91 13.92
C SER A 167 7.91 -7.88 14.07
N LEU A 168 7.21 -7.60 12.98
CA LEU A 168 5.74 -7.58 12.95
C LEU A 168 5.13 -9.00 12.98
N CYS A 169 5.73 -9.93 12.24
CA CYS A 169 5.25 -11.29 12.12
C CYS A 169 5.92 -12.27 13.10
N GLY A 170 7.02 -11.87 13.73
CA GLY A 170 7.92 -12.74 14.47
C GLY A 170 7.24 -13.55 15.55
N LYS A 171 6.37 -12.92 16.33
CA LYS A 171 5.62 -13.60 17.40
C LYS A 171 4.73 -14.71 16.85
N VAL A 172 4.04 -14.47 15.75
CA VAL A 172 3.18 -15.46 15.10
C VAL A 172 4.00 -16.61 14.51
N TRP A 173 5.17 -16.31 13.93
CA TRP A 173 6.11 -17.33 13.46
C TRP A 173 6.63 -18.21 14.59
N ASP A 174 6.95 -17.61 15.74
CA ASP A 174 7.46 -18.32 16.92
C ASP A 174 6.38 -19.18 17.61
N GLU A 175 5.17 -18.63 17.74
CA GLU A 175 4.06 -19.28 18.44
C GLU A 175 3.40 -20.39 17.61
N ASN A 176 3.34 -20.22 16.28
CA ASN A 176 2.70 -21.19 15.38
C ASN A 176 3.45 -21.36 14.06
N PRO A 177 4.68 -21.87 14.09
CA PRO A 177 5.46 -22.07 12.85
C PRO A 177 4.78 -23.05 11.88
N LYS A 178 3.97 -23.98 12.36
CA LYS A 178 3.21 -24.91 11.52
C LYS A 178 2.08 -24.25 10.74
N GLY A 179 1.55 -23.14 11.22
CA GLY A 179 0.48 -22.40 10.54
C GLY A 179 0.90 -21.75 9.22
N TYR A 180 2.19 -21.61 8.99
CA TYR A 180 2.75 -21.06 7.75
C TYR A 180 3.20 -22.09 6.74
N TRP A 181 3.16 -23.36 7.14
CA TRP A 181 3.60 -24.43 6.27
C TRP A 181 2.38 -25.17 5.70
N PRO A 182 2.33 -25.41 4.39
CA PRO A 182 1.19 -26.09 3.77
C PRO A 182 0.96 -27.47 4.41
N THR A 183 -0.27 -27.77 4.74
CA THR A 183 -0.65 -29.07 5.33
C THR A 183 -0.25 -30.20 4.38
N GLY A 184 0.45 -31.20 4.90
CA GLY A 184 0.87 -32.36 4.12
C GLY A 184 2.19 -32.19 3.35
N THR A 185 2.90 -31.08 3.56
CA THR A 185 4.26 -30.89 3.03
C THR A 185 5.28 -30.93 4.16
N ASP A 186 6.43 -31.52 3.89
CA ASP A 186 7.54 -31.50 4.82
C ASP A 186 8.24 -30.14 4.76
N LYS A 187 8.58 -29.61 5.92
CA LYS A 187 9.35 -28.40 6.06
C LYS A 187 10.79 -28.69 5.56
N PRO A 188 11.35 -27.87 4.62
CA PRO A 188 12.76 -28.04 4.25
C PRO A 188 13.69 -27.89 5.45
N ASP A 189 14.75 -28.68 5.49
CA ASP A 189 15.73 -28.64 6.59
C ASP A 189 16.37 -27.26 6.80
N ALA A 190 16.54 -26.52 5.71
CA ALA A 190 17.05 -25.14 5.74
C ALA A 190 16.03 -24.09 6.18
N TYR A 191 14.77 -24.45 6.37
CA TYR A 191 13.75 -23.49 6.77
C TYR A 191 13.86 -23.17 8.27
N ASN A 192 14.14 -21.92 8.58
CA ASN A 192 14.31 -21.40 9.94
C ASN A 192 13.12 -20.54 10.41
N GLY A 193 11.92 -20.84 9.98
CA GLY A 193 10.73 -20.08 10.33
C GLY A 193 10.57 -18.76 9.54
N GLY A 194 11.20 -18.66 8.38
CA GLY A 194 11.20 -17.44 7.57
C GLY A 194 12.23 -16.40 8.04
N ARG A 195 13.05 -16.74 9.01
CA ARG A 195 14.12 -15.89 9.54
C ARG A 195 15.46 -16.33 8.97
N GLN A 196 15.75 -15.91 7.77
CA GLN A 196 17.13 -15.97 7.30
C GLN A 196 17.93 -14.87 7.96
N ALA A 197 19.12 -15.18 8.42
CA ALA A 197 19.97 -14.17 9.01
C ALA A 197 20.33 -13.12 7.95
N PRO A 198 20.31 -11.82 8.29
CA PRO A 198 20.70 -10.76 7.35
C PRO A 198 22.10 -10.92 6.78
N GLU A 199 22.94 -11.71 7.44
CA GLU A 199 24.30 -11.99 7.01
C GLU A 199 24.36 -12.96 5.81
N GLU A 200 23.24 -13.61 5.47
CA GLU A 200 23.14 -14.57 4.35
C GLU A 200 22.58 -13.93 3.07
N ILE A 201 22.26 -12.65 3.14
CA ILE A 201 21.82 -11.82 2.03
C ILE A 201 22.99 -10.94 1.59
#